data_82f07c3dc3874f0debe3c004c150c8e8
#
_entry.id   82f07c3dc3874f0debe3c004c150c8e8
#
_cell.length_a   1.000
_cell.length_b   1.000
_cell.length_c   1.000
_cell.angle_alpha   90.00
_cell.angle_beta   90.00
_cell.angle_gamma   90.00
#
_symmetry.space_group_name_H-M   'P 1'
#
loop_
_entity.id
_entity.type
_entity.pdbx_description
1 polymer ?
#
loop_
_entity_poly.entity_id
_entity_poly.type
_entity_poly.pdbx_seq_one_letter_code
_entity_poly.pdbx_strand_id
1 'polypeptide(L)'
;MRFQSNGRLKSASIETYLLEKVRLIAPGAGERNYHIFYELLAGLPQRERKDFCLGNARGPQDFHILAVSGTFDRRDGVEDRKTYQDLRTALTTIGFSGDETKELFSVCCALLQCSNLSFVESSSGASEIDTSNPALRSALKLLGVSAEDFGKSLCCSAIEARGEILYKTLSRAQATKALEALMKATYSALFQKIVNRINLSIAKADEKCDNTGDLSIGVLDIFGFESFDANSFEQLCINFCNEALQQQFNQYVFKQEQAEYQQEGIEWRFISFPDNQDVLDLIEKKHEGILSILDEQNLIPQCTDQSFARAMYEKCADHPRFSVNSSQKILGNFCIEHYAGIVEYSTVTFLEKNKDELPKETTELLKSSSIDFIASLGAILATSRSPSPNGKKHSALRRTNSSLVRESVGSQFSGQLRKLRGKIEQTAPHYIRCLKPNDLLVPGSFSPAIIADQLRCAGVLEAIRVSRVGFPQRYPHSEFARRYQMLARKHIPKHKRYYSEKDLCEIVVNAIALLIRNAPSNAVHDR
;
A
#
# COMPACT_ATOMS: atom_id res chain seq x y z
N MET A 1 -5.30 -10.56 14.56
CA MET A 1 -5.19 -11.47 15.71
C MET A 1 -6.56 -11.60 16.35
N ARG A 2 -6.96 -12.82 16.67
CA ARG A 2 -8.23 -13.12 17.36
C ARG A 2 -7.96 -13.72 18.73
N PHE A 3 -8.69 -13.30 19.73
CA PHE A 3 -8.52 -13.72 21.11
C PHE A 3 -9.84 -14.27 21.66
N GLN A 4 -9.74 -15.27 22.49
CA GLN A 4 -10.86 -15.74 23.31
C GLN A 4 -11.23 -14.69 24.36
N SER A 5 -12.43 -14.78 24.93
CA SER A 5 -12.90 -13.88 25.99
C SER A 5 -11.98 -13.82 27.23
N ASN A 6 -11.20 -14.88 27.46
CA ASN A 6 -10.19 -14.93 28.53
C ASN A 6 -8.84 -14.29 28.15
N GLY A 7 -8.73 -13.63 26.98
CA GLY A 7 -7.51 -12.99 26.49
C GLY A 7 -6.48 -13.92 25.83
N ARG A 8 -6.76 -15.22 25.71
CA ARG A 8 -5.84 -16.16 25.07
C ARG A 8 -5.89 -16.01 23.54
N LEU A 9 -4.73 -15.95 22.89
CA LEU A 9 -4.63 -15.91 21.43
C LEU A 9 -5.21 -17.18 20.80
N LYS A 10 -6.20 -17.02 19.92
CA LYS A 10 -6.89 -18.11 19.21
C LYS A 10 -6.30 -18.34 17.82
N SER A 11 -6.19 -17.29 17.03
CA SER A 11 -5.67 -17.34 15.67
C SER A 11 -5.15 -15.97 15.21
N ALA A 12 -4.46 -15.95 14.09
CA ALA A 12 -4.11 -14.73 13.40
C ALA A 12 -4.29 -14.91 11.89
N SER A 13 -4.38 -13.81 11.16
CA SER A 13 -4.38 -13.79 9.69
C SER A 13 -3.69 -12.54 9.18
N ILE A 14 -3.05 -12.65 8.03
CA ILE A 14 -2.42 -11.54 7.31
C ILE A 14 -3.26 -11.24 6.09
N GLU A 15 -3.62 -9.96 5.91
CA GLU A 15 -4.23 -9.44 4.70
C GLU A 15 -3.23 -8.52 4.01
N THR A 16 -3.17 -8.58 2.70
CA THR A 16 -2.24 -7.76 1.89
C THR A 16 -3.02 -6.79 1.03
N TYR A 17 -2.50 -5.60 0.91
CA TYR A 17 -3.01 -4.54 0.06
C TYR A 17 -1.91 -4.17 -0.92
N LEU A 18 -2.20 -4.20 -2.20
CA LEU A 18 -1.33 -3.90 -3.35
C LEU A 18 0.18 -4.12 -3.12
N LEU A 19 0.68 -5.23 -3.62
CA LEU A 19 2.13 -5.41 -3.78
C LEU A 19 2.64 -4.39 -4.81
N GLU A 20 3.70 -3.67 -4.51
CA GLU A 20 4.39 -2.75 -5.41
C GLU A 20 5.11 -3.53 -6.53
N LYS A 21 4.34 -4.08 -7.47
CA LYS A 21 4.87 -4.95 -8.55
C LYS A 21 5.91 -4.26 -9.43
N VAL A 22 5.81 -2.93 -9.54
CA VAL A 22 6.70 -2.12 -10.38
C VAL A 22 8.12 -2.13 -9.83
N ARG A 23 8.32 -2.20 -8.51
CA ARG A 23 9.64 -2.33 -7.88
C ARG A 23 10.46 -3.49 -8.46
N LEU A 24 9.81 -4.56 -8.88
CA LEU A 24 10.51 -5.70 -9.49
C LEU A 24 11.27 -5.29 -10.76
N ILE A 25 10.70 -4.42 -11.57
CA ILE A 25 11.22 -4.05 -12.90
C ILE A 25 11.97 -2.72 -12.85
N ALA A 26 11.43 -1.74 -12.14
CA ALA A 26 11.93 -0.38 -12.05
C ALA A 26 11.88 0.14 -10.60
N PRO A 27 12.81 -0.30 -9.74
CA PRO A 27 12.95 0.29 -8.41
C PRO A 27 13.28 1.78 -8.52
N GLY A 28 12.85 2.57 -7.54
CA GLY A 28 13.12 4.00 -7.48
C GLY A 28 14.62 4.32 -7.48
N ALA A 29 14.98 5.51 -7.91
CA ALA A 29 16.38 5.96 -7.91
C ALA A 29 16.95 5.91 -6.47
N GLY A 30 18.11 5.29 -6.29
CA GLY A 30 18.73 5.08 -4.99
C GLY A 30 18.06 4.03 -4.10
N GLU A 31 17.08 3.28 -4.60
CA GLU A 31 16.45 2.17 -3.89
C GLU A 31 16.93 0.81 -4.40
N ARG A 32 16.92 -0.17 -3.52
CA ARG A 32 17.14 -1.57 -3.90
C ARG A 32 15.85 -2.20 -4.43
N ASN A 33 15.99 -3.21 -5.24
CA ASN A 33 14.91 -4.15 -5.54
C ASN A 33 14.55 -4.96 -4.28
N TYR A 34 13.62 -5.90 -4.37
CA TYR A 34 13.25 -6.78 -3.25
C TYR A 34 14.47 -7.51 -2.66
N HIS A 35 14.55 -7.53 -1.34
CA HIS A 35 15.72 -8.04 -0.62
C HIS A 35 16.03 -9.49 -0.93
N ILE A 36 15.02 -10.32 -1.20
CA ILE A 36 15.19 -11.76 -1.50
C ILE A 36 16.24 -12.03 -2.57
N PHE A 37 16.35 -11.19 -3.60
CA PHE A 37 17.31 -11.40 -4.68
C PHE A 37 18.76 -11.24 -4.19
N TYR A 38 19.02 -10.24 -3.38
CA TYR A 38 20.33 -9.98 -2.80
C TYR A 38 20.68 -11.04 -1.74
N GLU A 39 19.71 -11.44 -0.93
CA GLU A 39 19.85 -12.48 0.08
C GLU A 39 20.21 -13.83 -0.55
N LEU A 40 19.57 -14.21 -1.66
CA LEU A 40 19.90 -15.41 -2.42
C LEU A 40 21.33 -15.36 -2.98
N LEU A 41 21.70 -14.21 -3.57
CA LEU A 41 23.06 -14.04 -4.14
C LEU A 41 24.15 -14.06 -3.08
N ALA A 42 23.91 -13.55 -1.88
CA ALA A 42 24.87 -13.53 -0.77
C ALA A 42 24.90 -14.83 0.06
N GLY A 43 23.74 -15.50 0.20
CA GLY A 43 23.53 -16.57 1.17
C GLY A 43 23.60 -17.99 0.61
N LEU A 44 23.32 -18.20 -0.69
CA LEU A 44 23.30 -19.53 -1.30
C LEU A 44 24.70 -20.19 -1.27
N PRO A 45 24.81 -21.44 -0.77
CA PRO A 45 26.05 -22.22 -0.83
C PRO A 45 26.50 -22.43 -2.29
N GLN A 46 27.80 -22.45 -2.53
CA GLN A 46 28.40 -22.56 -3.86
C GLN A 46 27.87 -23.76 -4.68
N ARG A 47 27.63 -24.90 -4.04
CA ARG A 47 27.07 -26.10 -4.69
C ARG A 47 25.62 -25.89 -5.12
N GLU A 48 24.79 -25.20 -4.31
CA GLU A 48 23.39 -24.92 -4.62
C GLU A 48 23.25 -23.84 -5.72
N ARG A 49 24.20 -22.90 -5.81
CA ARG A 49 24.20 -21.88 -6.88
C ARG A 49 24.19 -22.47 -8.30
N LYS A 50 24.79 -23.64 -8.50
CA LYS A 50 24.75 -24.34 -9.80
C LYS A 50 23.36 -24.85 -10.14
N ASP A 51 22.64 -25.38 -9.14
CA ASP A 51 21.28 -25.90 -9.31
C ASP A 51 20.31 -24.78 -9.70
N PHE A 52 20.51 -23.59 -9.10
CA PHE A 52 19.75 -22.37 -9.40
C PHE A 52 20.28 -21.54 -10.58
N CYS A 53 21.18 -22.11 -11.41
CA CYS A 53 21.77 -21.43 -12.58
C CYS A 53 22.47 -20.09 -12.24
N LEU A 54 22.99 -19.95 -11.03
CA LEU A 54 23.75 -18.78 -10.56
C LEU A 54 25.26 -19.00 -10.48
N GLY A 55 25.76 -20.13 -11.01
CA GLY A 55 27.16 -20.55 -10.86
C GLY A 55 28.20 -19.55 -11.35
N ASN A 56 27.87 -18.78 -12.38
CA ASN A 56 28.77 -17.78 -12.99
C ASN A 56 28.49 -16.34 -12.51
N ALA A 57 27.43 -16.12 -11.75
CA ALA A 57 27.07 -14.78 -11.29
C ALA A 57 28.07 -14.30 -10.21
N ARG A 58 28.63 -13.10 -10.40
CA ARG A 58 29.57 -12.45 -9.48
C ARG A 58 28.82 -11.67 -8.40
N GLY A 59 27.68 -11.05 -8.77
CA GLY A 59 26.90 -10.25 -7.84
C GLY A 59 25.60 -9.72 -8.45
N PRO A 60 24.92 -8.80 -7.75
CA PRO A 60 23.66 -8.20 -8.19
C PRO A 60 23.77 -7.49 -9.54
N GLN A 61 24.93 -6.89 -9.86
CA GLN A 61 25.18 -6.15 -11.09
C GLN A 61 25.05 -7.02 -12.37
N ASP A 62 25.09 -8.34 -12.24
CA ASP A 62 24.97 -9.25 -13.38
C ASP A 62 23.50 -9.45 -13.82
N PHE A 63 22.55 -8.91 -13.08
CA PHE A 63 21.12 -9.03 -13.35
C PHE A 63 20.48 -7.67 -13.60
N HIS A 64 19.81 -7.53 -14.73
CA HIS A 64 19.28 -6.25 -15.18
C HIS A 64 18.35 -5.58 -14.14
N ILE A 65 17.39 -6.32 -13.58
CA ILE A 65 16.44 -5.79 -12.57
C ILE A 65 17.10 -5.32 -11.27
N LEU A 66 18.32 -5.74 -10.97
CA LEU A 66 19.07 -5.30 -9.79
C LEU A 66 20.03 -4.17 -10.14
N ALA A 67 20.49 -4.10 -11.40
CA ALA A 67 21.45 -3.11 -11.87
C ALA A 67 20.80 -1.76 -12.22
N VAL A 68 19.49 -1.73 -12.52
CA VAL A 68 18.76 -0.53 -12.98
C VAL A 68 18.89 0.65 -12.03
N SER A 69 18.78 0.42 -10.73
CA SER A 69 18.86 1.52 -9.73
C SER A 69 20.29 1.88 -9.32
N GLY A 70 21.28 1.05 -9.66
CA GLY A 70 22.67 1.21 -9.21
C GLY A 70 22.89 1.06 -7.70
N THR A 71 21.88 0.62 -6.94
CA THR A 71 21.92 0.52 -5.48
C THR A 71 21.91 -0.94 -5.04
N PHE A 72 23.02 -1.40 -4.45
CA PHE A 72 23.20 -2.81 -4.08
C PHE A 72 23.23 -3.02 -2.57
N ASP A 73 23.72 -2.05 -1.81
CA ASP A 73 23.92 -2.17 -0.38
C ASP A 73 22.71 -1.72 0.43
N ARG A 74 22.54 -2.32 1.61
CA ARG A 74 21.52 -1.92 2.57
C ARG A 74 21.98 -0.70 3.36
N ARG A 75 21.08 0.26 3.56
CA ARG A 75 21.35 1.47 4.36
C ARG A 75 21.38 1.22 5.87
N ASP A 76 20.75 0.12 6.32
CA ASP A 76 20.62 -0.23 7.74
C ASP A 76 21.80 -1.04 8.29
N GLY A 77 22.81 -1.32 7.46
CA GLY A 77 24.02 -2.08 7.86
C GLY A 77 23.78 -3.56 8.14
N VAL A 78 22.59 -4.08 7.85
CA VAL A 78 22.27 -5.51 8.02
C VAL A 78 22.84 -6.32 6.84
N GLU A 79 23.51 -7.44 7.13
CA GLU A 79 24.09 -8.31 6.10
C GLU A 79 23.03 -9.21 5.45
N ASP A 80 22.95 -9.23 4.11
CA ASP A 80 22.03 -10.08 3.35
C ASP A 80 22.24 -11.59 3.60
N ARG A 81 23.48 -12.01 3.92
CA ARG A 81 23.77 -13.41 4.29
C ARG A 81 23.09 -13.81 5.58
N LYS A 82 23.03 -12.92 6.56
CA LYS A 82 22.37 -13.18 7.84
C LYS A 82 20.85 -13.26 7.64
N THR A 83 20.27 -12.30 6.95
CA THR A 83 18.83 -12.29 6.67
C THR A 83 18.39 -13.48 5.82
N TYR A 84 19.25 -13.99 4.92
CA TYR A 84 18.99 -15.24 4.22
C TYR A 84 18.87 -16.45 5.17
N GLN A 85 19.71 -16.53 6.20
CA GLN A 85 19.63 -17.61 7.19
C GLN A 85 18.35 -17.50 8.03
N ASP A 86 18.01 -16.28 8.44
CA ASP A 86 16.78 -15.98 9.16
C ASP A 86 15.54 -16.34 8.31
N LEU A 87 15.56 -16.02 7.02
CA LEU A 87 14.50 -16.38 6.07
C LEU A 87 14.33 -17.90 5.96
N ARG A 88 15.41 -18.67 5.83
CA ARG A 88 15.33 -20.14 5.77
C ARG A 88 14.72 -20.73 7.05
N THR A 89 15.08 -20.18 8.20
CA THR A 89 14.51 -20.58 9.49
C THR A 89 13.02 -20.24 9.55
N ALA A 90 12.63 -19.05 9.12
CA ALA A 90 11.24 -18.61 9.07
C ALA A 90 10.39 -19.50 8.15
N LEU A 91 10.87 -19.81 6.94
CA LEU A 91 10.18 -20.70 6.00
C LEU A 91 9.93 -22.08 6.61
N THR A 92 10.93 -22.65 7.28
CA THR A 92 10.78 -23.93 7.99
C THR A 92 9.74 -23.82 9.12
N THR A 93 9.77 -22.74 9.89
CA THR A 93 8.82 -22.50 11.00
C THR A 93 7.38 -22.42 10.55
N ILE A 94 7.11 -21.79 9.39
CA ILE A 94 5.76 -21.71 8.80
C ILE A 94 5.36 -22.96 8.02
N GLY A 95 6.21 -23.97 7.99
CA GLY A 95 5.91 -25.31 7.49
C GLY A 95 6.22 -25.52 6.01
N PHE A 96 7.11 -24.74 5.39
CA PHE A 96 7.67 -25.10 4.08
C PHE A 96 8.66 -26.26 4.23
N SER A 97 8.54 -27.25 3.37
CA SER A 97 9.53 -28.32 3.26
C SER A 97 10.83 -27.80 2.62
N GLY A 98 11.90 -28.60 2.73
CA GLY A 98 13.15 -28.26 2.05
C GLY A 98 13.02 -28.17 0.54
N ASP A 99 12.17 -29.00 -0.06
CA ASP A 99 11.91 -29.00 -1.51
C ASP A 99 11.05 -27.82 -1.92
N GLU A 100 9.95 -27.51 -1.20
CA GLU A 100 9.15 -26.31 -1.42
C GLU A 100 9.99 -25.02 -1.30
N THR A 101 10.93 -24.97 -0.34
CA THR A 101 11.87 -23.85 -0.18
C THR A 101 12.79 -23.72 -1.39
N LYS A 102 13.30 -24.83 -1.93
CA LYS A 102 14.11 -24.82 -3.15
C LYS A 102 13.30 -24.35 -4.37
N GLU A 103 12.06 -24.81 -4.51
CA GLU A 103 11.19 -24.39 -5.60
C GLU A 103 10.87 -22.89 -5.53
N LEU A 104 10.62 -22.35 -4.32
CA LEU A 104 10.45 -20.91 -4.09
C LEU A 104 11.68 -20.13 -4.56
N PHE A 105 12.88 -20.56 -4.12
CA PHE A 105 14.13 -19.91 -4.53
C PHE A 105 14.41 -20.07 -6.03
N SER A 106 14.02 -21.20 -6.61
CA SER A 106 14.11 -21.44 -8.06
C SER A 106 13.30 -20.42 -8.85
N VAL A 107 12.08 -20.09 -8.40
CA VAL A 107 11.24 -19.04 -9.04
C VAL A 107 11.95 -17.68 -8.96
N CYS A 108 12.49 -17.28 -7.81
CA CYS A 108 13.23 -16.02 -7.69
C CYS A 108 14.44 -15.99 -8.62
N CYS A 109 15.20 -17.07 -8.70
CA CYS A 109 16.34 -17.18 -9.61
C CYS A 109 15.92 -17.19 -11.09
N ALA A 110 14.77 -17.79 -11.41
CA ALA A 110 14.20 -17.72 -12.76
C ALA A 110 13.89 -16.28 -13.17
N LEU A 111 13.35 -15.46 -12.26
CA LEU A 111 13.09 -14.03 -12.52
C LEU A 111 14.40 -13.26 -12.76
N LEU A 112 15.47 -13.56 -12.02
CA LEU A 112 16.79 -13.00 -12.29
C LEU A 112 17.30 -13.35 -13.68
N GLN A 113 17.17 -14.59 -14.11
CA GLN A 113 17.56 -15.01 -15.46
C GLN A 113 16.66 -14.38 -16.54
N CYS A 114 15.35 -14.32 -16.32
CA CYS A 114 14.41 -13.66 -17.21
C CYS A 114 14.77 -12.19 -17.44
N SER A 115 15.25 -11.49 -16.41
CA SER A 115 15.62 -10.08 -16.54
C SER A 115 16.77 -9.81 -17.53
N ASN A 116 17.57 -10.82 -17.82
CA ASN A 116 18.70 -10.71 -18.75
C ASN A 116 18.36 -11.15 -20.18
N LEU A 117 17.10 -11.51 -20.46
CA LEU A 117 16.69 -11.91 -21.80
C LEU A 117 16.63 -10.71 -22.73
N SER A 118 16.99 -10.95 -23.98
CA SER A 118 16.95 -9.99 -25.07
C SER A 118 16.08 -10.52 -26.22
N PHE A 119 15.52 -9.58 -26.98
CA PHE A 119 14.72 -9.89 -28.16
C PHE A 119 15.40 -9.32 -29.40
N VAL A 120 15.35 -10.08 -30.47
CA VAL A 120 15.83 -9.70 -31.80
C VAL A 120 14.64 -9.54 -32.74
N GLU A 121 14.80 -8.71 -33.76
CA GLU A 121 13.80 -8.58 -34.83
C GLU A 121 14.18 -9.49 -35.98
N SER A 122 13.23 -10.32 -36.43
CA SER A 122 13.39 -11.08 -37.67
C SER A 122 13.26 -10.18 -38.90
N SER A 123 13.64 -10.69 -40.05
CA SER A 123 13.50 -9.97 -41.34
C SER A 123 12.06 -9.58 -41.69
N SER A 124 11.07 -10.19 -41.05
CA SER A 124 9.63 -9.89 -41.16
C SER A 124 9.14 -8.81 -40.18
N GLY A 125 10.02 -8.26 -39.33
CA GLY A 125 9.63 -7.32 -38.25
C GLY A 125 8.98 -7.98 -37.02
N ALA A 126 8.94 -9.31 -37.00
CA ALA A 126 8.47 -10.06 -35.84
C ALA A 126 9.57 -10.15 -34.75
N SER A 127 9.21 -10.09 -33.50
CA SER A 127 10.18 -10.31 -32.43
C SER A 127 10.39 -11.79 -32.17
N GLU A 128 11.62 -12.15 -31.87
CA GLU A 128 12.04 -13.47 -31.44
C GLU A 128 12.97 -13.33 -30.22
N ILE A 129 12.96 -14.34 -29.33
CA ILE A 129 13.91 -14.37 -28.22
C ILE A 129 15.30 -14.69 -28.76
N ASP A 130 16.30 -13.95 -28.31
CA ASP A 130 17.69 -14.24 -28.64
C ASP A 130 18.13 -15.59 -28.06
N THR A 131 18.15 -16.62 -28.92
CA THR A 131 18.52 -17.98 -28.55
C THR A 131 20.02 -18.15 -28.21
N SER A 132 20.86 -17.18 -28.59
CA SER A 132 22.28 -17.17 -28.21
C SER A 132 22.50 -16.74 -26.76
N ASN A 133 21.51 -16.12 -26.14
CA ASN A 133 21.58 -15.65 -24.76
C ASN A 133 21.56 -16.82 -23.75
N PRO A 134 22.63 -17.03 -22.96
CA PRO A 134 22.72 -18.14 -22.01
C PRO A 134 21.65 -18.10 -20.91
N ALA A 135 21.10 -16.93 -20.59
CA ALA A 135 20.05 -16.75 -19.60
C ALA A 135 18.74 -17.45 -20.03
N LEU A 136 18.49 -17.61 -21.33
CA LEU A 136 17.28 -18.29 -21.83
C LEU A 136 17.23 -19.75 -21.37
N ARG A 137 18.31 -20.51 -21.55
CA ARG A 137 18.37 -21.91 -21.12
C ARG A 137 18.16 -22.04 -19.61
N SER A 138 18.73 -21.12 -18.85
CA SER A 138 18.58 -21.06 -17.40
C SER A 138 17.14 -20.76 -16.98
N ALA A 139 16.51 -19.77 -17.59
CA ALA A 139 15.12 -19.40 -17.33
C ALA A 139 14.15 -20.55 -17.63
N LEU A 140 14.29 -21.18 -18.83
CA LEU A 140 13.46 -22.32 -19.23
C LEU A 140 13.58 -23.50 -18.27
N LYS A 141 14.82 -23.83 -17.88
CA LYS A 141 15.07 -24.91 -16.90
C LYS A 141 14.40 -24.63 -15.56
N LEU A 142 14.56 -23.40 -15.04
CA LEU A 142 14.05 -23.02 -13.72
C LEU A 142 12.53 -22.86 -13.71
N LEU A 143 11.92 -22.45 -14.83
CA LEU A 143 10.48 -22.35 -14.99
C LEU A 143 9.82 -23.67 -15.40
N GLY A 144 10.58 -24.65 -15.85
CA GLY A 144 10.05 -25.94 -16.31
C GLY A 144 9.12 -25.82 -17.50
N VAL A 145 9.41 -24.91 -18.44
CA VAL A 145 8.58 -24.65 -19.63
C VAL A 145 9.37 -24.91 -20.89
N SER A 146 8.67 -25.23 -22.00
CA SER A 146 9.31 -25.43 -23.30
C SER A 146 9.75 -24.09 -23.90
N ALA A 147 10.81 -24.10 -24.72
CA ALA A 147 11.27 -22.89 -25.44
C ALA A 147 10.20 -22.39 -26.43
N GLU A 148 9.44 -23.28 -27.03
CA GLU A 148 8.36 -22.96 -27.97
C GLU A 148 7.23 -22.21 -27.26
N ASP A 149 6.67 -22.77 -26.17
CA ASP A 149 5.59 -22.15 -25.42
C ASP A 149 6.02 -20.81 -24.80
N PHE A 150 7.26 -20.75 -24.30
CA PHE A 150 7.83 -19.51 -23.75
C PHE A 150 7.97 -18.42 -24.82
N GLY A 151 8.54 -18.77 -25.98
CA GLY A 151 8.64 -17.85 -27.12
C GLY A 151 7.27 -17.39 -27.61
N LYS A 152 6.31 -18.32 -27.76
CA LYS A 152 4.96 -18.00 -28.19
C LYS A 152 4.24 -17.08 -27.21
N SER A 153 4.39 -17.29 -25.90
CA SER A 153 3.73 -16.45 -24.87
C SER A 153 4.30 -15.02 -24.80
N LEU A 154 5.55 -14.81 -25.22
CA LEU A 154 6.20 -13.49 -25.15
C LEU A 154 6.22 -12.75 -26.48
N CYS A 155 6.29 -13.48 -27.61
CA CYS A 155 6.42 -12.88 -28.92
C CYS A 155 5.13 -12.88 -29.76
N CYS A 156 4.05 -13.50 -29.24
CA CYS A 156 2.76 -13.53 -29.92
C CYS A 156 1.63 -13.15 -28.95
N SER A 157 0.58 -12.55 -29.51
CA SER A 157 -0.69 -12.32 -28.81
C SER A 157 -1.82 -13.07 -29.49
N ALA A 158 -2.62 -13.82 -28.70
CA ALA A 158 -3.75 -14.56 -29.22
C ALA A 158 -4.97 -13.64 -29.37
N ILE A 159 -5.55 -13.61 -30.55
CA ILE A 159 -6.80 -12.90 -30.87
C ILE A 159 -7.86 -13.93 -31.20
N GLU A 160 -8.93 -13.99 -30.42
CA GLU A 160 -10.08 -14.85 -30.71
C GLU A 160 -11.04 -14.12 -31.66
N ALA A 161 -11.14 -14.61 -32.89
CA ALA A 161 -12.03 -14.08 -33.89
C ALA A 161 -12.87 -15.21 -34.48
N ARG A 162 -14.20 -15.10 -34.41
CA ARG A 162 -15.18 -16.08 -34.98
C ARG A 162 -14.99 -17.54 -34.53
N GLY A 163 -14.47 -17.74 -33.30
CA GLY A 163 -14.21 -19.07 -32.75
C GLY A 163 -12.86 -19.66 -33.14
N GLU A 164 -12.04 -18.93 -33.90
CA GLU A 164 -10.67 -19.29 -34.22
C GLU A 164 -9.68 -18.44 -33.43
N ILE A 165 -8.56 -19.05 -33.02
CA ILE A 165 -7.48 -18.34 -32.33
C ILE A 165 -6.42 -17.98 -33.38
N LEU A 166 -6.29 -16.69 -33.64
CA LEU A 166 -5.27 -16.13 -34.51
C LEU A 166 -4.12 -15.57 -33.65
N TYR A 167 -2.88 -15.85 -34.04
CA TYR A 167 -1.70 -15.31 -33.36
C TYR A 167 -1.14 -14.13 -34.13
N LYS A 168 -1.10 -12.97 -33.47
CA LYS A 168 -0.43 -11.76 -33.97
C LYS A 168 0.95 -11.71 -33.37
N THR A 169 1.97 -11.53 -34.19
CA THR A 169 3.35 -11.27 -33.74
C THR A 169 3.47 -9.90 -33.10
N LEU A 170 4.24 -9.84 -32.03
CA LEU A 170 4.53 -8.62 -31.29
C LEU A 170 5.81 -7.97 -31.79
N SER A 171 5.94 -6.65 -31.65
CA SER A 171 7.19 -5.94 -31.85
C SER A 171 8.15 -6.20 -30.67
N ARG A 172 9.45 -5.92 -30.85
CA ARG A 172 10.47 -6.04 -29.79
C ARG A 172 10.06 -5.33 -28.49
N ALA A 173 9.54 -4.10 -28.59
CA ALA A 173 9.07 -3.35 -27.42
C ALA A 173 7.89 -4.03 -26.72
N GLN A 174 6.95 -4.58 -27.50
CA GLN A 174 5.80 -5.31 -26.94
C GLN A 174 6.23 -6.64 -26.29
N ALA A 175 7.18 -7.37 -26.88
CA ALA A 175 7.73 -8.59 -26.31
C ALA A 175 8.47 -8.33 -24.98
N THR A 176 9.22 -7.22 -24.89
CA THR A 176 9.84 -6.79 -23.62
C THR A 176 8.79 -6.52 -22.55
N LYS A 177 7.70 -5.81 -22.89
CA LYS A 177 6.59 -5.58 -21.96
C LYS A 177 5.86 -6.87 -21.55
N ALA A 178 5.71 -7.82 -22.46
CA ALA A 178 5.15 -9.14 -22.15
C ALA A 178 6.02 -9.91 -21.15
N LEU A 179 7.36 -9.85 -21.30
CA LEU A 179 8.29 -10.42 -20.34
C LEU A 179 8.19 -9.75 -18.96
N GLU A 180 8.14 -8.43 -18.91
CA GLU A 180 7.95 -7.69 -17.65
C GLU A 180 6.62 -8.04 -16.96
N ALA A 181 5.54 -8.19 -17.75
CA ALA A 181 4.24 -8.61 -17.25
C ALA A 181 4.29 -10.04 -16.68
N LEU A 182 4.97 -10.98 -17.37
CA LEU A 182 5.21 -12.34 -16.89
C LEU A 182 5.96 -12.32 -15.54
N MET A 183 7.03 -11.54 -15.45
CA MET A 183 7.85 -11.45 -14.25
C MET A 183 7.05 -10.88 -13.06
N LYS A 184 6.34 -9.77 -13.26
CA LYS A 184 5.48 -9.14 -12.25
C LYS A 184 4.38 -10.08 -11.77
N ALA A 185 3.73 -10.78 -12.69
CA ALA A 185 2.67 -11.73 -12.38
C ALA A 185 3.19 -12.93 -11.58
N THR A 186 4.32 -13.51 -12.01
CA THR A 186 4.95 -14.65 -11.33
C THR A 186 5.35 -14.30 -9.90
N TYR A 187 5.98 -13.14 -9.70
CA TYR A 187 6.37 -12.67 -8.36
C TYR A 187 5.15 -12.41 -7.48
N SER A 188 4.11 -11.78 -8.03
CA SER A 188 2.85 -11.55 -7.31
C SER A 188 2.17 -12.84 -6.88
N ALA A 189 2.13 -13.87 -7.75
CA ALA A 189 1.58 -15.18 -7.43
C ALA A 189 2.41 -15.91 -6.36
N LEU A 190 3.75 -15.80 -6.44
CA LEU A 190 4.66 -16.34 -5.44
C LEU A 190 4.42 -15.69 -4.07
N PHE A 191 4.33 -14.37 -4.02
CA PHE A 191 4.01 -13.65 -2.79
C PHE A 191 2.67 -14.07 -2.20
N GLN A 192 1.62 -14.17 -3.03
CA GLN A 192 0.31 -14.62 -2.58
C GLN A 192 0.34 -16.07 -2.05
N LYS A 193 1.13 -16.96 -2.67
CA LYS A 193 1.32 -18.34 -2.20
C LYS A 193 1.96 -18.38 -0.82
N ILE A 194 2.98 -17.52 -0.57
CA ILE A 194 3.63 -17.40 0.73
C ILE A 194 2.63 -16.90 1.78
N VAL A 195 1.89 -15.83 1.49
CA VAL A 195 0.87 -15.28 2.42
C VAL A 195 -0.19 -16.32 2.75
N ASN A 196 -0.68 -17.06 1.74
CA ASN A 196 -1.64 -18.13 1.96
C ASN A 196 -1.07 -19.23 2.88
N ARG A 197 0.21 -19.61 2.68
CA ARG A 197 0.88 -20.60 3.55
C ARG A 197 1.04 -20.11 4.97
N ILE A 198 1.44 -18.85 5.16
CA ILE A 198 1.51 -18.23 6.48
C ILE A 198 0.14 -18.29 7.15
N ASN A 199 -0.92 -17.86 6.46
CA ASN A 199 -2.28 -17.87 7.00
C ASN A 199 -2.74 -19.29 7.39
N LEU A 200 -2.42 -20.30 6.59
CA LEU A 200 -2.70 -21.70 6.92
C LEU A 200 -1.92 -22.17 8.16
N SER A 201 -0.66 -21.74 8.30
CA SER A 201 0.19 -22.11 9.44
C SER A 201 -0.29 -21.49 10.77
N ILE A 202 -0.78 -20.25 10.72
CA ILE A 202 -1.26 -19.54 11.93
C ILE A 202 -2.75 -19.72 12.21
N ALA A 203 -3.53 -20.21 11.24
CA ALA A 203 -4.90 -20.63 11.47
C ALA A 203 -4.88 -21.96 12.21
N LYS A 204 -5.02 -21.95 13.54
CA LYS A 204 -5.23 -23.20 14.27
C LYS A 204 -6.58 -23.78 13.87
N ALA A 205 -6.57 -25.07 13.52
CA ALA A 205 -7.74 -25.87 13.18
C ALA A 205 -8.62 -26.16 14.42
N ASP A 206 -9.26 -25.15 14.97
CA ASP A 206 -10.34 -25.33 15.92
C ASP A 206 -11.66 -24.93 15.24
N GLU A 207 -12.14 -25.84 14.38
CA GLU A 207 -13.38 -25.70 13.60
C GLU A 207 -14.67 -25.81 14.43
N LYS A 208 -14.62 -25.88 15.76
CA LYS A 208 -15.81 -26.15 16.61
C LYS A 208 -16.03 -25.18 17.77
N CYS A 209 -15.56 -23.94 17.70
CA CYS A 209 -15.92 -22.97 18.70
C CYS A 209 -16.80 -21.86 18.12
N ASP A 210 -17.98 -21.68 18.74
CA ASP A 210 -18.89 -20.57 18.49
C ASP A 210 -18.12 -19.23 18.44
N ASN A 211 -18.29 -18.51 17.33
CA ASN A 211 -17.66 -17.20 17.10
C ASN A 211 -18.30 -16.06 17.92
N THR A 212 -19.14 -16.37 18.88
CA THR A 212 -19.83 -15.40 19.73
C THR A 212 -18.91 -15.01 20.89
N GLY A 213 -18.33 -13.80 20.80
CA GLY A 213 -17.53 -13.20 21.87
C GLY A 213 -16.02 -13.12 21.65
N ASP A 214 -15.51 -13.48 20.47
CA ASP A 214 -14.09 -13.33 20.16
C ASP A 214 -13.69 -11.85 20.05
N LEU A 215 -12.62 -11.47 20.76
CA LEU A 215 -11.99 -10.15 20.65
C LEU A 215 -10.98 -10.16 19.50
N SER A 216 -10.82 -9.03 18.82
CA SER A 216 -9.84 -8.92 17.74
C SER A 216 -8.97 -7.67 17.89
N ILE A 217 -7.68 -7.81 17.56
CA ILE A 217 -6.72 -6.72 17.45
C ILE A 217 -6.14 -6.76 16.04
N GLY A 218 -6.33 -5.67 15.28
CA GLY A 218 -5.71 -5.45 13.97
C GLY A 218 -4.49 -4.55 14.10
N VAL A 219 -3.43 -4.85 13.35
CA VAL A 219 -2.28 -3.96 13.17
C VAL A 219 -2.20 -3.64 11.68
N LEU A 220 -2.25 -2.37 11.32
CA LEU A 220 -2.10 -1.90 9.96
C LEU A 220 -0.72 -1.27 9.80
N ASP A 221 0.04 -1.78 8.81
CA ASP A 221 1.31 -1.22 8.39
C ASP A 221 1.23 -0.90 6.88
N ILE A 222 1.18 0.38 6.56
CA ILE A 222 1.08 0.88 5.18
C ILE A 222 2.19 1.90 4.92
N PHE A 223 2.44 2.19 3.63
CA PHE A 223 3.31 3.30 3.25
C PHE A 223 2.78 4.61 3.82
N GLY A 224 3.68 5.45 4.35
CA GLY A 224 3.37 6.82 4.71
C GLY A 224 3.15 7.69 3.47
N PHE A 225 2.77 8.95 3.69
CA PHE A 225 2.62 9.93 2.63
C PHE A 225 3.96 10.15 1.91
N GLU A 226 3.94 10.15 0.58
CA GLU A 226 5.13 10.26 -0.27
C GLU A 226 5.11 11.55 -1.10
N SER A 227 6.22 12.27 -1.11
CA SER A 227 6.44 13.42 -1.97
C SER A 227 7.91 13.43 -2.37
N PHE A 228 8.18 13.02 -3.60
CA PHE A 228 9.51 12.94 -4.20
C PHE A 228 9.65 14.00 -5.31
N ASP A 229 10.86 14.14 -5.84
CA ASP A 229 11.10 14.99 -7.02
C ASP A 229 10.32 14.50 -8.26
N ALA A 230 10.05 13.19 -8.35
CA ALA A 230 9.22 12.59 -9.39
C ALA A 230 8.18 11.66 -8.76
N ASN A 231 6.91 12.01 -8.90
CA ASN A 231 5.79 11.19 -8.41
C ASN A 231 4.96 10.68 -9.58
N SER A 232 4.60 9.40 -9.54
CA SER A 232 3.83 8.73 -10.57
C SER A 232 2.51 8.16 -10.01
N PHE A 233 1.90 7.24 -10.75
CA PHE A 233 0.64 6.58 -10.40
C PHE A 233 0.68 5.88 -9.03
N GLU A 234 1.81 5.25 -8.70
CA GLU A 234 2.00 4.58 -7.41
C GLU A 234 1.90 5.56 -6.25
N GLN A 235 2.60 6.71 -6.34
CA GLN A 235 2.55 7.75 -5.32
C GLN A 235 1.14 8.36 -5.19
N LEU A 236 0.42 8.50 -6.31
CA LEU A 236 -0.99 8.92 -6.27
C LEU A 236 -1.84 7.93 -5.47
N CYS A 237 -1.69 6.63 -5.71
CA CYS A 237 -2.42 5.60 -4.96
C CYS A 237 -2.02 5.59 -3.47
N ILE A 238 -0.74 5.68 -3.14
CA ILE A 238 -0.23 5.72 -1.77
C ILE A 238 -0.78 6.95 -1.05
N ASN A 239 -0.70 8.13 -1.67
CA ASN A 239 -1.17 9.38 -1.09
C ASN A 239 -2.70 9.42 -0.97
N PHE A 240 -3.44 8.85 -1.92
CA PHE A 240 -4.88 8.65 -1.81
C PHE A 240 -5.26 7.78 -0.60
N CYS A 241 -4.50 6.70 -0.34
CA CYS A 241 -4.71 5.88 0.86
C CYS A 241 -4.48 6.68 2.14
N ASN A 242 -3.37 7.43 2.21
CA ASN A 242 -3.05 8.27 3.35
C ASN A 242 -4.09 9.38 3.57
N GLU A 243 -4.58 10.01 2.50
CA GLU A 243 -5.65 11.01 2.53
C GLU A 243 -6.94 10.44 3.12
N ALA A 244 -7.34 9.23 2.67
CA ALA A 244 -8.53 8.55 3.17
C ALA A 244 -8.43 8.13 4.63
N LEU A 245 -7.25 7.67 5.08
CA LEU A 245 -7.02 7.32 6.48
C LEU A 245 -6.89 8.56 7.36
N GLN A 246 -6.34 9.66 6.85
CA GLN A 246 -6.31 10.94 7.57
C GLN A 246 -7.73 11.48 7.79
N GLN A 247 -8.59 11.41 6.78
CA GLN A 247 -10.00 11.78 6.94
C GLN A 247 -10.69 10.94 8.01
N GLN A 248 -10.48 9.62 7.98
CA GLN A 248 -11.05 8.72 8.98
C GLN A 248 -10.54 9.04 10.39
N PHE A 249 -9.26 9.37 10.53
CA PHE A 249 -8.68 9.84 11.79
C PHE A 249 -9.36 11.13 12.27
N ASN A 250 -9.48 12.15 11.40
CA ASN A 250 -10.11 13.41 11.73
C ASN A 250 -11.57 13.22 12.19
N GLN A 251 -12.34 12.40 11.47
CA GLN A 251 -13.71 12.07 11.83
C GLN A 251 -13.81 11.32 13.17
N TYR A 252 -12.88 10.40 13.43
CA TYR A 252 -12.87 9.64 14.69
C TYR A 252 -12.56 10.55 15.88
N VAL A 253 -11.52 11.38 15.79
CA VAL A 253 -11.16 12.34 16.85
C VAL A 253 -12.30 13.33 17.09
N PHE A 254 -12.90 13.85 16.03
CA PHE A 254 -14.04 14.76 16.14
C PHE A 254 -15.24 14.13 16.86
N LYS A 255 -15.61 12.90 16.49
CA LYS A 255 -16.71 12.18 17.14
C LYS A 255 -16.43 11.91 18.63
N GLN A 256 -15.18 11.59 18.98
CA GLN A 256 -14.78 11.42 20.39
C GLN A 256 -14.91 12.72 21.17
N GLU A 257 -14.39 13.83 20.63
CA GLU A 257 -14.51 15.16 21.23
C GLU A 257 -15.98 15.54 21.47
N GLN A 258 -16.82 15.33 20.46
CA GLN A 258 -18.24 15.65 20.54
C GLN A 258 -18.96 14.81 21.62
N ALA A 259 -18.65 13.52 21.68
CA ALA A 259 -19.25 12.62 22.67
C ALA A 259 -18.86 13.02 24.10
N GLU A 260 -17.57 13.36 24.32
CA GLU A 260 -17.06 13.80 25.62
C GLU A 260 -17.71 15.13 26.05
N TYR A 261 -17.83 16.09 25.14
CA TYR A 261 -18.49 17.37 25.45
C TYR A 261 -19.99 17.22 25.77
N GLN A 262 -20.70 16.33 25.06
CA GLN A 262 -22.08 16.00 25.37
C GLN A 262 -22.21 15.36 26.76
N GLN A 263 -21.30 14.43 27.10
CA GLN A 263 -21.29 13.76 28.40
C GLN A 263 -21.01 14.74 29.53
N GLU A 264 -20.13 15.72 29.33
CA GLU A 264 -19.78 16.74 30.33
C GLU A 264 -20.76 17.95 30.33
N GLY A 265 -21.76 17.97 29.45
CA GLY A 265 -22.75 19.06 29.37
C GLY A 265 -22.14 20.39 28.87
N ILE A 266 -21.05 20.32 28.10
CA ILE A 266 -20.41 21.49 27.52
C ILE A 266 -21.14 21.85 26.23
N GLU A 267 -21.57 23.11 26.10
CA GLU A 267 -22.17 23.61 24.86
C GLU A 267 -21.13 23.53 23.72
N TRP A 268 -21.42 22.65 22.77
CA TRP A 268 -20.63 22.49 21.58
C TRP A 268 -21.03 23.52 20.52
N ARG A 269 -20.24 24.56 20.34
CA ARG A 269 -20.36 25.39 19.15
C ARG A 269 -19.62 24.71 18.01
N PHE A 270 -20.28 24.55 16.88
CA PHE A 270 -19.72 23.91 15.68
C PHE A 270 -18.29 24.38 15.42
N ILE A 271 -17.33 23.50 15.64
CA ILE A 271 -15.95 23.71 15.27
C ILE A 271 -15.84 23.16 13.85
N SER A 272 -15.51 24.04 12.92
CA SER A 272 -15.11 23.63 11.57
C SER A 272 -13.80 22.88 11.70
N PHE A 273 -13.78 21.58 11.38
CA PHE A 273 -12.55 20.80 11.26
C PHE A 273 -12.15 20.71 9.79
N PRO A 274 -10.86 20.55 9.48
CA PRO A 274 -10.41 20.35 8.11
C PRO A 274 -11.03 19.06 7.58
N ASP A 275 -11.96 19.19 6.64
CA ASP A 275 -12.52 18.06 5.91
C ASP A 275 -11.79 17.96 4.57
N ASN A 276 -11.11 16.86 4.35
CA ASN A 276 -10.40 16.57 3.12
C ASN A 276 -11.20 15.65 2.17
N GLN A 277 -12.53 15.63 2.32
CA GLN A 277 -13.43 14.88 1.43
C GLN A 277 -13.33 15.40 0.00
N ASP A 278 -13.09 16.68 -0.18
CA ASP A 278 -12.89 17.33 -1.47
C ASP A 278 -11.71 16.70 -2.24
N VAL A 279 -10.58 16.42 -1.57
CA VAL A 279 -9.42 15.74 -2.17
C VAL A 279 -9.75 14.29 -2.54
N LEU A 280 -10.46 13.57 -1.67
CA LEU A 280 -10.91 12.22 -1.97
C LEU A 280 -11.84 12.19 -3.17
N ASP A 281 -12.77 13.12 -3.27
CA ASP A 281 -13.69 13.27 -4.40
C ASP A 281 -12.92 13.58 -5.69
N LEU A 282 -11.94 14.47 -5.66
CA LEU A 282 -11.06 14.75 -6.79
C LEU A 282 -10.38 13.48 -7.32
N ILE A 283 -9.99 12.56 -6.44
CA ILE A 283 -9.28 11.35 -6.84
C ILE A 283 -10.24 10.24 -7.27
N GLU A 284 -11.28 9.92 -6.46
CA GLU A 284 -12.10 8.71 -6.65
C GLU A 284 -13.56 8.94 -7.07
N LYS A 285 -14.04 10.18 -7.16
CA LYS A 285 -15.45 10.43 -7.47
C LYS A 285 -15.83 9.82 -8.81
N LYS A 286 -16.91 9.06 -8.81
CA LYS A 286 -17.37 8.36 -10.01
C LYS A 286 -17.67 9.34 -11.14
N HIS A 287 -17.14 9.10 -12.33
CA HIS A 287 -17.23 9.89 -13.56
C HIS A 287 -16.51 11.26 -13.56
N GLU A 288 -16.04 11.74 -12.42
CA GLU A 288 -15.41 13.06 -12.30
C GLU A 288 -13.99 12.98 -11.75
N GLY A 289 -13.71 12.03 -10.86
CA GLY A 289 -12.41 11.87 -10.23
C GLY A 289 -11.33 11.35 -11.18
N ILE A 290 -10.09 11.66 -10.85
CA ILE A 290 -8.90 11.33 -11.67
C ILE A 290 -8.82 9.85 -12.03
N LEU A 291 -9.07 8.94 -11.06
CA LEU A 291 -9.04 7.50 -11.32
C LEU A 291 -10.17 7.07 -12.25
N SER A 292 -11.34 7.69 -12.16
CA SER A 292 -12.48 7.41 -13.04
C SER A 292 -12.21 7.89 -14.48
N ILE A 293 -11.61 9.08 -14.62
CA ILE A 293 -11.17 9.62 -15.92
C ILE A 293 -10.11 8.70 -16.55
N LEU A 294 -9.15 8.21 -15.75
CA LEU A 294 -8.12 7.29 -16.20
C LEU A 294 -8.72 5.96 -16.70
N ASP A 295 -9.73 5.45 -16.00
CA ASP A 295 -10.44 4.22 -16.40
C ASP A 295 -11.21 4.42 -17.71
N GLU A 296 -11.90 5.54 -17.87
CA GLU A 296 -12.59 5.90 -19.12
C GLU A 296 -11.60 5.99 -20.30
N GLN A 297 -10.46 6.65 -20.10
CA GLN A 297 -9.43 6.78 -21.13
C GLN A 297 -8.78 5.44 -21.49
N ASN A 298 -8.63 4.52 -20.55
CA ASN A 298 -8.13 3.18 -20.81
C ASN A 298 -9.02 2.35 -21.76
N LEU A 299 -10.30 2.70 -21.89
CA LEU A 299 -11.24 2.03 -22.81
C LEU A 299 -11.17 2.60 -24.24
N ILE A 300 -10.54 3.77 -24.43
CA ILE A 300 -10.45 4.43 -25.74
C ILE A 300 -9.26 3.82 -26.52
N PRO A 301 -9.50 3.27 -27.71
CA PRO A 301 -8.40 2.79 -28.55
C PRO A 301 -7.38 3.88 -28.87
N GLN A 302 -6.09 3.55 -28.81
CA GLN A 302 -4.97 4.46 -29.10
C GLN A 302 -4.88 5.70 -28.16
N CYS A 303 -5.52 5.66 -27.00
CA CYS A 303 -5.36 6.69 -26.01
C CYS A 303 -3.90 6.79 -25.54
N THR A 304 -3.43 8.01 -25.32
CA THR A 304 -2.07 8.31 -24.84
C THR A 304 -2.15 9.00 -23.47
N ASP A 305 -1.04 8.94 -22.70
CA ASP A 305 -0.96 9.68 -21.43
C ASP A 305 -1.24 11.19 -21.62
N GLN A 306 -0.88 11.76 -22.78
CA GLN A 306 -1.20 13.15 -23.10
C GLN A 306 -2.70 13.40 -23.33
N SER A 307 -3.43 12.45 -23.94
CA SER A 307 -4.88 12.58 -24.10
C SER A 307 -5.60 12.44 -22.76
N PHE A 308 -5.13 11.53 -21.90
CA PHE A 308 -5.59 11.44 -20.51
C PHE A 308 -5.34 12.75 -19.75
N ALA A 309 -4.13 13.31 -19.81
CA ALA A 309 -3.79 14.56 -19.15
C ALA A 309 -4.73 15.70 -19.57
N ARG A 310 -5.01 15.84 -20.87
CA ARG A 310 -5.96 16.85 -21.37
C ARG A 310 -7.37 16.67 -20.82
N ALA A 311 -7.91 15.45 -20.86
CA ALA A 311 -9.24 15.16 -20.34
C ALA A 311 -9.33 15.46 -18.83
N MET A 312 -8.28 15.16 -18.07
CA MET A 312 -8.18 15.48 -16.66
C MET A 312 -8.10 16.99 -16.42
N TYR A 313 -7.30 17.75 -17.19
CA TYR A 313 -7.22 19.20 -17.06
C TYR A 313 -8.56 19.90 -17.33
N GLU A 314 -9.32 19.40 -18.29
CA GLU A 314 -10.64 19.93 -18.60
C GLU A 314 -11.65 19.65 -17.47
N LYS A 315 -11.69 18.41 -16.97
CA LYS A 315 -12.65 18.01 -15.94
C LYS A 315 -12.34 18.55 -14.55
N CYS A 316 -11.05 18.71 -14.21
CA CYS A 316 -10.62 19.11 -12.88
C CYS A 316 -10.23 20.60 -12.76
N ALA A 317 -10.38 21.41 -13.84
CA ALA A 317 -9.92 22.80 -13.90
C ALA A 317 -10.42 23.68 -12.74
N ASP A 318 -11.67 23.52 -12.35
CA ASP A 318 -12.33 24.36 -11.35
C ASP A 318 -12.23 23.80 -9.91
N HIS A 319 -11.53 22.68 -9.75
CA HIS A 319 -11.42 22.06 -8.43
C HIS A 319 -10.38 22.78 -7.57
N PRO A 320 -10.72 23.23 -6.33
CA PRO A 320 -9.82 24.08 -5.51
C PRO A 320 -8.50 23.40 -5.12
N ARG A 321 -8.48 22.06 -5.06
CA ARG A 321 -7.28 21.27 -4.72
C ARG A 321 -6.47 20.83 -5.93
N PHE A 322 -6.91 21.16 -7.14
CA PHE A 322 -6.21 20.82 -8.38
C PHE A 322 -5.56 22.06 -8.98
N SER A 323 -4.31 21.94 -9.39
CA SER A 323 -3.65 23.04 -10.10
C SER A 323 -2.71 22.53 -11.19
N VAL A 324 -2.62 23.32 -12.27
CA VAL A 324 -1.72 23.03 -13.39
C VAL A 324 -1.32 24.33 -14.08
N ASN A 325 -0.03 24.55 -14.24
CA ASN A 325 0.51 25.68 -14.99
C ASN A 325 0.80 25.31 -16.46
N SER A 326 1.17 26.31 -17.29
CA SER A 326 1.45 26.09 -18.73
C SER A 326 2.60 25.13 -19.00
N SER A 327 3.65 25.17 -18.18
CA SER A 327 4.80 24.27 -18.31
C SER A 327 4.41 22.82 -17.98
N GLN A 328 3.64 22.64 -16.93
CA GLN A 328 3.13 21.33 -16.50
C GLN A 328 2.21 20.71 -17.56
N LYS A 329 1.35 21.51 -18.21
CA LYS A 329 0.49 21.03 -19.31
C LYS A 329 1.29 20.46 -20.49
N ILE A 330 2.45 21.03 -20.80
CA ILE A 330 3.33 20.53 -21.88
C ILE A 330 3.93 19.18 -21.49
N LEU A 331 4.34 19.03 -20.22
CA LEU A 331 4.98 17.81 -19.70
C LEU A 331 3.98 16.71 -19.33
N GLY A 332 2.69 17.01 -19.24
CA GLY A 332 1.68 16.10 -18.74
C GLY A 332 1.66 15.98 -17.21
N ASN A 333 2.12 17.02 -16.49
CA ASN A 333 2.16 17.04 -15.04
C ASN A 333 0.96 17.80 -14.46
N PHE A 334 0.62 17.52 -13.21
CA PHE A 334 -0.43 18.21 -12.44
C PHE A 334 -0.11 18.20 -10.96
N CYS A 335 -0.71 19.11 -10.20
CA CYS A 335 -0.56 19.19 -8.76
C CYS A 335 -1.88 18.91 -8.04
N ILE A 336 -1.79 18.20 -6.93
CA ILE A 336 -2.87 18.06 -5.95
C ILE A 336 -2.42 18.66 -4.63
N GLU A 337 -3.27 19.50 -4.01
CA GLU A 337 -3.08 19.98 -2.66
C GLU A 337 -3.68 18.98 -1.66
N HIS A 338 -2.84 18.09 -1.13
CA HIS A 338 -3.17 17.13 -0.10
C HIS A 338 -3.13 17.74 1.31
N TYR A 339 -3.61 16.99 2.32
CA TYR A 339 -3.48 17.40 3.73
C TYR A 339 -2.03 17.66 4.15
N ALA A 340 -1.08 16.91 3.60
CA ALA A 340 0.34 17.03 3.90
C ALA A 340 1.07 18.12 3.10
N GLY A 341 0.48 18.62 2.02
CA GLY A 341 1.03 19.63 1.14
C GLY A 341 0.77 19.39 -0.33
N ILE A 342 1.31 20.24 -1.18
CA ILE A 342 1.15 20.15 -2.63
C ILE A 342 2.14 19.12 -3.18
N VAL A 343 1.64 18.19 -3.99
CA VAL A 343 2.45 17.17 -4.67
C VAL A 343 2.24 17.29 -6.18
N GLU A 344 3.33 17.35 -6.92
CA GLU A 344 3.32 17.28 -8.38
C GLU A 344 3.42 15.83 -8.85
N TYR A 345 2.53 15.44 -9.76
CA TYR A 345 2.47 14.11 -10.38
C TYR A 345 2.71 14.20 -11.88
N SER A 346 3.42 13.23 -12.43
CA SER A 346 3.58 13.04 -13.87
C SER A 346 2.65 11.95 -14.37
N THR A 347 1.86 12.25 -15.42
CA THR A 347 0.94 11.27 -16.03
C THR A 347 1.65 10.21 -16.88
N VAL A 348 2.95 10.34 -17.10
CA VAL A 348 3.74 9.39 -17.88
C VAL A 348 3.55 7.97 -17.35
N THR A 349 3.16 7.05 -18.20
CA THR A 349 2.86 5.63 -17.91
C THR A 349 1.61 5.37 -17.05
N PHE A 350 0.77 6.37 -16.74
CA PHE A 350 -0.46 6.17 -15.95
C PHE A 350 -1.41 5.17 -16.60
N LEU A 351 -1.66 5.29 -17.90
CA LEU A 351 -2.52 4.37 -18.63
C LEU A 351 -2.01 2.93 -18.59
N GLU A 352 -0.71 2.75 -18.75
CA GLU A 352 -0.08 1.43 -18.71
C GLU A 352 -0.12 0.82 -17.32
N LYS A 353 0.20 1.61 -16.28
CA LYS A 353 0.21 1.17 -14.88
C LYS A 353 -1.18 0.84 -14.37
N ASN A 354 -2.21 1.55 -14.86
CA ASN A 354 -3.59 1.31 -14.46
C ASN A 354 -4.22 0.09 -15.15
N LYS A 355 -3.69 -0.33 -16.31
CA LYS A 355 -4.27 -1.46 -17.06
C LYS A 355 -4.05 -2.83 -16.43
N ASP A 356 -3.06 -3.03 -15.57
CA ASP A 356 -2.68 -4.35 -14.97
C ASP A 356 -3.01 -5.54 -15.91
N GLU A 357 -2.59 -5.42 -17.16
CA GLU A 357 -2.84 -6.47 -18.16
C GLU A 357 -1.95 -7.68 -17.84
N LEU A 358 -2.57 -8.72 -17.31
CA LEU A 358 -1.94 -10.03 -17.25
C LEU A 358 -2.32 -10.78 -18.53
N PRO A 359 -1.41 -11.00 -19.48
CA PRO A 359 -1.71 -11.75 -20.67
C PRO A 359 -2.25 -13.14 -20.34
N LYS A 360 -3.25 -13.62 -21.09
CA LYS A 360 -3.76 -15.00 -20.92
C LYS A 360 -2.62 -16.01 -21.10
N GLU A 361 -1.77 -15.72 -22.04
CA GLU A 361 -0.60 -16.52 -22.43
C GLU A 361 0.33 -16.74 -21.23
N THR A 362 0.57 -15.72 -20.40
CA THR A 362 1.35 -15.84 -19.16
C THR A 362 0.76 -16.86 -18.19
N THR A 363 -0.55 -16.81 -17.99
CA THR A 363 -1.23 -17.74 -17.07
C THR A 363 -1.17 -19.17 -17.58
N GLU A 364 -1.42 -19.37 -18.87
CA GLU A 364 -1.37 -20.70 -19.48
C GLU A 364 0.06 -21.23 -19.53
N LEU A 365 1.06 -20.38 -19.81
CA LEU A 365 2.46 -20.77 -19.75
C LEU A 365 2.87 -21.30 -18.37
N LEU A 366 2.51 -20.60 -17.30
CA LEU A 366 2.85 -21.06 -15.95
C LEU A 366 2.10 -22.35 -15.58
N LYS A 367 0.84 -22.52 -16.02
CA LYS A 367 0.09 -23.76 -15.81
C LYS A 367 0.66 -24.96 -16.55
N SER A 368 1.28 -24.75 -17.72
CA SER A 368 1.90 -25.81 -18.51
C SER A 368 3.29 -26.23 -18.00
N SER A 369 3.79 -25.60 -16.94
CA SER A 369 5.08 -25.97 -16.36
C SER A 369 5.10 -27.42 -15.90
N SER A 370 6.22 -28.09 -16.17
CA SER A 370 6.53 -29.44 -15.67
C SER A 370 6.84 -29.47 -14.17
N ILE A 371 6.92 -28.30 -13.52
CA ILE A 371 7.18 -28.13 -12.09
C ILE A 371 5.87 -27.77 -11.40
N ASP A 372 5.35 -28.65 -10.56
CA ASP A 372 4.04 -28.51 -9.90
C ASP A 372 3.91 -27.21 -9.10
N PHE A 373 4.99 -26.78 -8.46
CA PHE A 373 5.01 -25.52 -7.71
C PHE A 373 4.70 -24.34 -8.63
N ILE A 374 5.33 -24.27 -9.81
CA ILE A 374 5.13 -23.20 -10.79
C ILE A 374 3.75 -23.30 -11.42
N ALA A 375 3.31 -24.51 -11.77
CA ALA A 375 1.94 -24.73 -12.26
C ALA A 375 0.89 -24.23 -11.26
N SER A 376 1.14 -24.37 -9.94
CA SER A 376 0.28 -23.83 -8.90
C SER A 376 0.24 -22.31 -8.87
N LEU A 377 1.33 -21.60 -9.25
CA LEU A 377 1.33 -20.14 -9.41
C LEU A 377 0.40 -19.72 -10.57
N GLY A 378 0.45 -20.44 -11.67
CA GLY A 378 -0.50 -20.25 -12.78
C GLY A 378 -1.96 -20.43 -12.35
N ALA A 379 -2.25 -21.41 -11.48
CA ALA A 379 -3.58 -21.61 -10.92
C ALA A 379 -4.03 -20.43 -10.01
N ILE A 380 -3.14 -19.89 -9.18
CA ILE A 380 -3.42 -18.70 -8.36
C ILE A 380 -3.78 -17.50 -9.26
N LEU A 381 -3.04 -17.28 -10.34
CA LEU A 381 -3.33 -16.21 -11.29
C LEU A 381 -4.67 -16.40 -12.01
N ALA A 382 -5.05 -17.64 -12.30
CA ALA A 382 -6.35 -17.95 -12.91
C ALA A 382 -7.52 -17.65 -11.98
N THR A 383 -7.39 -17.99 -10.69
CA THR A 383 -8.45 -17.72 -9.69
C THR A 383 -8.64 -16.23 -9.42
N SER A 384 -7.57 -15.43 -9.50
CA SER A 384 -7.63 -13.97 -9.40
C SER A 384 -8.43 -13.33 -10.55
N ARG A 385 -8.65 -14.06 -11.66
CA ARG A 385 -9.41 -13.62 -12.82
C ARG A 385 -10.92 -13.86 -12.72
N SER A 386 -11.36 -14.74 -11.81
CA SER A 386 -12.78 -15.06 -11.67
C SER A 386 -13.48 -13.94 -10.88
N PRO A 387 -14.65 -13.42 -11.34
CA PRO A 387 -15.42 -12.47 -10.54
C PRO A 387 -15.82 -13.12 -9.23
N SER A 388 -15.70 -12.35 -8.13
CA SER A 388 -16.05 -12.81 -6.77
C SER A 388 -17.44 -13.46 -6.74
N PRO A 389 -17.61 -14.66 -6.13
CA PRO A 389 -18.89 -15.38 -6.10
C PRO A 389 -20.01 -14.67 -5.31
N ASN A 390 -19.73 -13.55 -4.65
CA ASN A 390 -20.69 -12.78 -3.83
C ASN A 390 -21.32 -11.56 -4.50
N GLY A 391 -21.15 -11.37 -5.81
CA GLY A 391 -21.93 -10.39 -6.57
C GLY A 391 -23.38 -10.83 -6.71
N LYS A 392 -24.32 -10.20 -5.99
CA LYS A 392 -25.76 -10.44 -6.09
C LYS A 392 -26.18 -10.50 -7.55
N LYS A 393 -26.82 -11.62 -7.94
CA LYS A 393 -27.52 -11.80 -9.22
C LYS A 393 -28.59 -10.71 -9.38
N HIS A 394 -28.27 -9.61 -10.03
CA HIS A 394 -29.27 -8.70 -10.57
C HIS A 394 -29.29 -8.80 -12.08
N SER A 395 -30.44 -9.31 -12.56
CA SER A 395 -30.99 -9.30 -13.91
C SER A 395 -30.15 -9.91 -15.03
N ALA A 396 -30.54 -11.14 -15.36
CA ALA A 396 -30.34 -11.73 -16.66
C ALA A 396 -31.13 -10.94 -17.73
N LEU A 397 -30.49 -9.93 -18.35
CA LEU A 397 -30.90 -9.40 -19.67
C LEU A 397 -29.81 -8.44 -20.16
N ARG A 398 -28.93 -8.97 -20.95
CA ARG A 398 -28.10 -8.44 -22.06
C ARG A 398 -26.76 -9.18 -22.12
N ARG A 399 -26.79 -10.37 -22.70
CA ARG A 399 -25.59 -10.93 -23.33
C ARG A 399 -25.37 -10.17 -24.64
N THR A 400 -24.65 -9.07 -24.57
CA THR A 400 -23.90 -8.54 -25.70
C THR A 400 -22.45 -8.95 -25.48
N ASN A 401 -21.82 -9.47 -26.52
CA ASN A 401 -20.40 -9.86 -26.59
C ASN A 401 -19.49 -8.65 -26.32
N SER A 402 -19.37 -8.22 -25.07
CA SER A 402 -18.27 -7.37 -24.62
C SER A 402 -17.35 -8.26 -23.78
N SER A 403 -16.12 -8.41 -24.22
CA SER A 403 -15.01 -8.91 -23.40
C SER A 403 -15.18 -8.35 -21.99
N LEU A 404 -15.21 -9.21 -20.98
CA LEU A 404 -15.26 -8.82 -19.58
C LEU A 404 -14.18 -7.77 -19.34
N VAL A 405 -14.58 -6.49 -19.30
CA VAL A 405 -13.68 -5.38 -18.97
C VAL A 405 -13.17 -5.67 -17.58
N ARG A 406 -11.90 -5.95 -17.48
CA ARG A 406 -11.23 -6.21 -16.20
C ARG A 406 -11.22 -4.92 -15.39
N GLU A 407 -11.44 -5.04 -14.10
CA GLU A 407 -11.33 -3.94 -13.16
C GLU A 407 -9.88 -3.41 -13.18
N SER A 408 -9.70 -2.10 -13.37
CA SER A 408 -8.40 -1.45 -13.41
C SER A 408 -7.68 -1.50 -12.06
N VAL A 409 -6.37 -1.24 -12.01
CA VAL A 409 -5.61 -1.16 -10.76
C VAL A 409 -6.20 -0.10 -9.84
N GLY A 410 -6.52 1.09 -10.35
CA GLY A 410 -7.13 2.17 -9.57
C GLY A 410 -8.48 1.78 -8.97
N SER A 411 -9.35 1.13 -9.75
CA SER A 411 -10.64 0.63 -9.28
C SER A 411 -10.50 -0.48 -8.24
N GLN A 412 -9.60 -1.45 -8.45
CA GLN A 412 -9.27 -2.49 -7.46
C GLN A 412 -8.77 -1.87 -6.16
N PHE A 413 -7.88 -0.89 -6.26
CA PHE A 413 -7.32 -0.18 -5.11
C PHE A 413 -8.39 0.56 -4.31
N SER A 414 -9.22 1.39 -4.97
CA SER A 414 -10.34 2.07 -4.33
C SER A 414 -11.29 1.08 -3.63
N GLY A 415 -11.55 -0.06 -4.26
CA GLY A 415 -12.36 -1.13 -3.67
C GLY A 415 -11.74 -1.75 -2.41
N GLN A 416 -10.43 -2.00 -2.42
CA GLN A 416 -9.69 -2.53 -1.27
C GLN A 416 -9.62 -1.50 -0.14
N LEU A 417 -9.33 -0.24 -0.46
CA LEU A 417 -9.27 0.85 0.52
C LEU A 417 -10.62 1.08 1.21
N ARG A 418 -11.71 1.03 0.46
CA ARG A 418 -13.07 1.14 1.03
C ARG A 418 -13.38 -0.01 2.00
N LYS A 419 -12.98 -1.24 1.67
CA LYS A 419 -13.12 -2.40 2.58
C LYS A 419 -12.27 -2.24 3.84
N LEU A 420 -11.03 -1.74 3.70
CA LEU A 420 -10.14 -1.48 4.83
C LEU A 420 -10.74 -0.44 5.78
N ARG A 421 -11.19 0.70 5.24
CA ARG A 421 -11.85 1.75 6.03
C ARG A 421 -13.07 1.21 6.78
N GLY A 422 -13.93 0.45 6.11
CA GLY A 422 -15.10 -0.17 6.75
C GLY A 422 -14.75 -1.15 7.86
N LYS A 423 -13.60 -1.84 7.78
CA LYS A 423 -13.10 -2.69 8.89
C LYS A 423 -12.62 -1.84 10.08
N ILE A 424 -11.86 -0.77 9.82
CA ILE A 424 -11.36 0.12 10.87
C ILE A 424 -12.52 0.81 11.61
N GLU A 425 -13.56 1.24 10.89
CA GLU A 425 -14.75 1.87 11.45
C GLU A 425 -15.52 0.97 12.46
N GLN A 426 -15.38 -0.35 12.33
CA GLN A 426 -15.98 -1.33 13.23
C GLN A 426 -15.14 -1.58 14.50
N THR A 427 -14.02 -0.90 14.66
CA THR A 427 -13.07 -1.07 15.77
C THR A 427 -12.88 0.23 16.53
N ALA A 428 -12.16 0.16 17.66
CA ALA A 428 -11.61 1.33 18.35
C ALA A 428 -10.20 1.59 17.81
N PRO A 429 -10.00 2.53 16.88
CA PRO A 429 -8.70 2.74 16.26
C PRO A 429 -7.72 3.47 17.19
N HIS A 430 -6.48 3.00 17.17
CA HIS A 430 -5.34 3.62 17.84
C HIS A 430 -4.29 3.97 16.81
N TYR A 431 -3.80 5.21 16.82
CA TYR A 431 -2.87 5.71 15.83
C TYR A 431 -1.47 5.84 16.43
N ILE A 432 -0.53 5.04 15.91
CA ILE A 432 0.88 5.07 16.29
C ILE A 432 1.65 5.69 15.13
N ARG A 433 2.36 6.78 15.38
CA ARG A 433 3.15 7.48 14.37
C ARG A 433 4.62 7.39 14.72
N CYS A 434 5.40 6.76 13.84
CA CYS A 434 6.83 6.56 14.00
C CYS A 434 7.58 7.66 13.25
N LEU A 435 8.51 8.33 13.93
CA LEU A 435 9.34 9.38 13.34
C LEU A 435 10.81 8.94 13.35
N LYS A 436 11.50 9.13 12.22
CA LYS A 436 12.94 8.91 12.12
C LYS A 436 13.66 10.20 12.45
N PRO A 437 14.62 10.21 13.39
CA PRO A 437 15.34 11.44 13.76
C PRO A 437 16.29 11.94 12.66
N ASN A 438 16.71 11.08 11.76
CA ASN A 438 17.57 11.40 10.61
C ASN A 438 17.47 10.29 9.53
N ASP A 439 17.90 10.60 8.30
CA ASP A 439 17.90 9.63 7.18
C ASP A 439 19.16 8.76 7.13
N LEU A 440 20.18 9.09 7.91
CA LEU A 440 21.44 8.33 7.96
C LEU A 440 21.33 7.07 8.83
N LEU A 441 20.23 6.92 9.58
CA LEU A 441 19.98 5.83 10.53
C LEU A 441 21.08 5.73 11.63
N VAL A 442 21.70 6.85 11.99
CA VAL A 442 22.73 6.90 13.02
C VAL A 442 22.15 7.42 14.34
N PRO A 443 22.55 6.84 15.50
CA PRO A 443 22.12 7.30 16.81
C PRO A 443 22.73 8.67 17.15
N GLY A 444 22.03 9.46 17.98
CA GLY A 444 22.52 10.75 18.48
C GLY A 444 22.48 11.90 17.47
N SER A 445 21.98 11.70 16.25
CA SER A 445 21.77 12.74 15.24
C SER A 445 20.30 13.09 15.12
N PHE A 446 19.98 14.39 15.11
CA PHE A 446 18.61 14.89 14.97
C PHE A 446 18.55 15.95 13.86
N SER A 447 17.68 15.74 12.88
CA SER A 447 17.43 16.69 11.79
C SER A 447 16.05 17.34 11.93
N PRO A 448 15.98 18.63 12.37
CA PRO A 448 14.72 19.32 12.55
C PRO A 448 13.86 19.40 11.28
N ALA A 449 14.49 19.57 10.12
CA ALA A 449 13.78 19.66 8.83
C ALA A 449 13.07 18.35 8.50
N ILE A 450 13.77 17.21 8.60
CA ILE A 450 13.21 15.87 8.35
C ILE A 450 12.07 15.56 9.31
N ILE A 451 12.22 15.92 10.59
CA ILE A 451 11.15 15.71 11.57
C ILE A 451 9.94 16.61 11.28
N ALA A 452 10.14 17.87 10.90
CA ALA A 452 9.03 18.76 10.56
C ALA A 452 8.23 18.25 9.37
N ASP A 453 8.91 17.75 8.35
CA ASP A 453 8.25 17.15 7.17
C ASP A 453 7.50 15.86 7.54
N GLN A 454 8.11 14.99 8.34
CA GLN A 454 7.44 13.77 8.82
C GLN A 454 6.21 14.08 9.69
N LEU A 455 6.25 15.09 10.56
CA LEU A 455 5.10 15.52 11.36
C LEU A 455 3.95 16.01 10.47
N ARG A 456 4.28 16.72 9.38
CA ARG A 456 3.29 17.17 8.39
C ARG A 456 2.70 15.96 7.63
N CYS A 457 3.55 15.11 7.08
CA CYS A 457 3.14 13.91 6.33
C CYS A 457 2.36 12.90 7.19
N ALA A 458 2.65 12.83 8.49
CA ALA A 458 1.93 11.99 9.43
C ALA A 458 0.59 12.62 9.90
N GLY A 459 0.21 13.82 9.46
CA GLY A 459 -1.03 14.50 9.86
C GLY A 459 -1.08 14.92 11.35
N VAL A 460 0.08 14.98 12.02
CA VAL A 460 0.13 15.37 13.44
C VAL A 460 -0.22 16.84 13.63
N LEU A 461 0.16 17.70 12.69
CA LEU A 461 -0.17 19.12 12.74
C LEU A 461 -1.67 19.36 12.68
N GLU A 462 -2.40 18.61 11.86
CA GLU A 462 -3.85 18.68 11.78
C GLU A 462 -4.51 18.19 13.08
N ALA A 463 -4.02 17.10 13.66
CA ALA A 463 -4.48 16.62 14.96
C ALA A 463 -4.32 17.68 16.07
N ILE A 464 -3.18 18.40 16.08
CA ILE A 464 -2.93 19.48 17.03
C ILE A 464 -3.91 20.67 16.78
N ARG A 465 -4.17 21.01 15.52
CA ARG A 465 -5.15 22.08 15.19
C ARG A 465 -6.54 21.73 15.71
N VAL A 466 -7.02 20.53 15.47
CA VAL A 466 -8.32 20.06 15.97
C VAL A 466 -8.36 20.10 17.49
N SER A 467 -7.32 19.60 18.17
CA SER A 467 -7.23 19.61 19.64
C SER A 467 -7.19 21.03 20.22
N ARG A 468 -6.56 22.01 19.53
CA ARG A 468 -6.46 23.40 20.00
C ARG A 468 -7.75 24.19 19.88
N VAL A 469 -8.64 23.83 19.00
CA VAL A 469 -9.93 24.51 18.81
C VAL A 469 -10.89 24.20 19.95
N GLY A 470 -10.75 23.03 20.59
CA GLY A 470 -11.48 22.63 21.79
C GLY A 470 -10.80 23.06 23.09
N PHE A 471 -11.02 22.27 24.14
CA PHE A 471 -10.36 22.45 25.43
C PHE A 471 -9.12 21.56 25.51
N PRO A 472 -7.91 22.09 25.28
CA PRO A 472 -6.70 21.27 25.15
C PRO A 472 -6.20 20.72 26.47
N GLN A 473 -6.57 21.32 27.59
CA GLN A 473 -6.20 20.84 28.94
C GLN A 473 -7.41 20.23 29.62
N ARG A 474 -7.29 18.98 30.02
CA ARG A 474 -8.32 18.20 30.69
C ARG A 474 -7.71 17.53 31.90
N TYR A 475 -8.46 17.52 32.98
CA TYR A 475 -8.10 16.84 34.20
C TYR A 475 -9.27 15.97 34.66
N PRO A 476 -9.04 14.73 35.10
CA PRO A 476 -10.02 13.99 35.86
C PRO A 476 -10.49 14.81 37.07
N HIS A 477 -11.79 14.76 37.40
CA HIS A 477 -12.36 15.54 38.48
C HIS A 477 -11.59 15.32 39.82
N SER A 478 -11.19 14.07 40.12
CA SER A 478 -10.38 13.73 41.29
C SER A 478 -9.03 14.43 41.33
N GLU A 479 -8.34 14.50 40.16
CA GLU A 479 -7.04 15.15 40.07
C GLU A 479 -7.16 16.67 40.16
N PHE A 480 -8.14 17.27 39.46
CA PHE A 480 -8.42 18.69 39.54
C PHE A 480 -8.78 19.12 40.95
N ALA A 481 -9.70 18.43 41.58
CA ALA A 481 -10.09 18.71 42.98
C ALA A 481 -8.87 18.60 43.91
N ARG A 482 -8.08 17.53 43.80
CA ARG A 482 -6.87 17.33 44.61
C ARG A 482 -5.87 18.48 44.45
N ARG A 483 -5.64 18.92 43.22
CA ARG A 483 -4.65 19.95 42.90
C ARG A 483 -5.07 21.34 43.31
N TYR A 484 -6.33 21.70 43.11
CA TYR A 484 -6.81 23.07 43.27
C TYR A 484 -7.70 23.33 44.49
N GLN A 485 -8.11 22.32 45.28
CA GLN A 485 -8.96 22.49 46.47
C GLN A 485 -8.39 23.48 47.49
N MET A 486 -7.08 23.67 47.52
CA MET A 486 -6.42 24.63 48.41
C MET A 486 -6.89 26.06 48.17
N LEU A 487 -7.15 26.43 46.90
CA LEU A 487 -7.62 27.76 46.52
C LEU A 487 -9.06 28.02 46.98
N ALA A 488 -9.85 26.96 47.09
CA ALA A 488 -11.25 27.04 47.50
C ALA A 488 -11.50 26.64 48.97
N ARG A 489 -10.44 26.50 49.79
CA ARG A 489 -10.53 25.95 51.17
C ARG A 489 -11.59 26.63 52.04
N LYS A 490 -11.83 27.93 51.86
CA LYS A 490 -12.86 28.68 52.61
C LYS A 490 -14.28 28.44 52.11
N HIS A 491 -14.45 27.93 50.90
CA HIS A 491 -15.74 27.72 50.24
C HIS A 491 -16.18 26.24 50.26
N ILE A 492 -15.26 25.33 50.61
CA ILE A 492 -15.57 23.90 50.71
C ILE A 492 -16.25 23.63 52.03
N PRO A 493 -17.49 23.11 52.05
CA PRO A 493 -18.21 22.80 53.29
C PRO A 493 -17.46 21.77 54.13
N LYS A 494 -17.56 21.92 55.46
CA LYS A 494 -16.86 21.04 56.44
C LYS A 494 -17.25 19.56 56.31
N HIS A 495 -18.41 19.24 55.74
CA HIS A 495 -18.92 17.87 55.55
C HIS A 495 -18.56 17.30 54.16
N LYS A 496 -17.28 17.12 53.87
CA LYS A 496 -16.75 16.59 52.62
C LYS A 496 -17.34 15.25 52.13
N ARG A 497 -17.94 14.45 53.03
CA ARG A 497 -18.43 13.10 52.72
C ARG A 497 -19.67 13.03 51.80
N TYR A 498 -20.31 14.16 51.53
CA TYR A 498 -21.57 14.23 50.78
C TYR A 498 -21.42 14.81 49.37
N TYR A 499 -20.21 15.22 48.97
CA TYR A 499 -19.97 15.83 47.66
C TYR A 499 -19.30 14.84 46.74
N SER A 500 -19.80 14.73 45.51
CA SER A 500 -19.09 14.04 44.42
C SER A 500 -17.82 14.80 44.04
N GLU A 501 -16.90 14.13 43.40
CA GLU A 501 -15.70 14.79 42.89
C GLU A 501 -16.04 15.94 41.93
N LYS A 502 -17.11 15.80 41.14
CA LYS A 502 -17.63 16.83 40.23
C LYS A 502 -18.13 18.05 41.01
N ASP A 503 -18.91 17.87 42.06
CA ASP A 503 -19.41 18.97 42.90
C ASP A 503 -18.24 19.75 43.56
N LEU A 504 -17.18 19.03 43.98
CA LEU A 504 -15.99 19.67 44.52
C LEU A 504 -15.25 20.51 43.45
N CYS A 505 -15.19 20.03 42.23
CA CYS A 505 -14.63 20.78 41.12
C CYS A 505 -15.42 22.07 40.82
N GLU A 506 -16.75 22.01 40.82
CA GLU A 506 -17.61 23.17 40.63
C GLU A 506 -17.40 24.24 41.71
N ILE A 507 -17.29 23.82 42.99
CA ILE A 507 -16.98 24.73 44.10
C ILE A 507 -15.60 25.38 43.90
N VAL A 508 -14.60 24.60 43.47
CA VAL A 508 -13.25 25.09 43.22
C VAL A 508 -13.23 26.09 42.05
N VAL A 509 -13.89 25.78 40.95
CA VAL A 509 -13.99 26.68 39.77
C VAL A 509 -14.66 27.99 40.15
N ASN A 510 -15.79 27.94 40.85
CA ASN A 510 -16.49 29.14 41.30
C ASN A 510 -15.65 30.00 42.26
N ALA A 511 -14.89 29.38 43.16
CA ALA A 511 -13.97 30.10 44.06
C ALA A 511 -12.82 30.76 43.29
N ILE A 512 -12.25 30.07 42.27
CA ILE A 512 -11.21 30.63 41.41
C ILE A 512 -11.78 31.80 40.59
N ALA A 513 -12.98 31.67 40.02
CA ALA A 513 -13.63 32.75 39.27
C ALA A 513 -13.84 34.02 40.11
N LEU A 514 -14.22 33.83 41.40
CA LEU A 514 -14.31 34.96 42.33
C LEU A 514 -12.95 35.59 42.63
N LEU A 515 -11.90 34.79 42.78
CA LEU A 515 -10.54 35.32 43.00
C LEU A 515 -10.03 36.10 41.79
N ILE A 516 -10.30 35.64 40.58
CA ILE A 516 -9.92 36.32 39.33
C ILE A 516 -10.69 37.67 39.20
N ARG A 517 -11.99 37.69 39.49
CA ARG A 517 -12.82 38.90 39.41
C ARG A 517 -12.37 39.97 40.43
N ASN A 518 -11.85 39.55 41.53
CA ASN A 518 -11.39 40.45 42.60
C ASN A 518 -9.90 40.77 42.53
N ALA A 519 -9.19 40.26 41.56
CA ALA A 519 -7.79 40.58 41.34
C ALA A 519 -7.64 42.01 40.79
N PRO A 520 -6.69 42.85 41.28
CA PRO A 520 -6.45 44.17 40.75
C PRO A 520 -6.04 44.10 39.28
N SER A 521 -6.54 45.06 38.48
CA SER A 521 -6.40 45.09 37.00
C SER A 521 -4.97 44.97 36.45
N ASN A 522 -3.97 45.20 37.28
CA ASN A 522 -2.55 45.15 36.88
C ASN A 522 -1.93 43.74 36.92
N ALA A 523 -2.66 42.72 37.37
CA ALA A 523 -2.13 41.35 37.46
C ALA A 523 -2.43 40.48 36.23
N VAL A 524 -3.14 40.99 35.22
CA VAL A 524 -3.65 40.21 34.08
C VAL A 524 -2.80 40.38 32.80
N HIS A 525 -1.81 41.31 32.80
CA HIS A 525 -1.04 41.61 31.60
C HIS A 525 0.36 40.97 31.48
N ASP A 526 0.80 40.17 32.47
CA ASP A 526 2.15 39.59 32.46
C ASP A 526 2.15 38.05 32.55
N ARG A 527 1.33 37.36 31.77
CA ARG A 527 1.59 35.91 31.47
C ARG A 527 0.91 35.50 30.18
#